data_239c4259bb8ff989ec89af56bbbbd732
#
_entry.id   239c4259bb8ff989ec89af56bbbbd732
#
_cell.length_a   1.000
_cell.length_b   1.000
_cell.length_c   1.000
_cell.angle_alpha   90.00
_cell.angle_beta   90.00
_cell.angle_gamma   90.00
#
_symmetry.space_group_name_H-M   'P 1'
#
loop_
_entity.id
_entity.type
_entity.pdbx_description
1 polymer ?
#
loop_
_entity_poly.entity_id
_entity_poly.type
_entity_poly.pdbx_seq_one_letter_code
_entity_poly.pdbx_strand_id
1 'polypeptide(L)'
;VKGVTMLLEEILKQEQERFIKENLLSDEMLELLKENIMPFNTLMAYYRCAIMEVETKFKVLNEEFSLQYDRNPIESIKSRIKSMDGIFKKAKKKNIPITMEGIEEGIRDIAGVRVICSFPEDIYMLADCLLKQDDVVLVERKDYIKNPKPSGYRSLHLIIEIPIFLQNEKKMMKVEVQLRTIAMDFWASVEH
;
A
#
# COMPACT_ATOMS: atom_id res chain seq x y z
N VAL A 1 9.75 -17.94 -23.51
CA VAL A 1 10.31 -17.07 -22.48
C VAL A 1 10.81 -15.75 -23.08
N LYS A 2 11.67 -15.73 -24.12
CA LYS A 2 12.17 -14.48 -24.76
C LYS A 2 11.06 -13.59 -25.36
N GLY A 3 9.98 -14.16 -25.90
CA GLY A 3 8.89 -13.40 -26.51
C GLY A 3 8.03 -12.64 -25.48
N VAL A 4 7.82 -13.19 -24.29
CA VAL A 4 7.03 -12.55 -23.22
C VAL A 4 7.81 -11.38 -22.60
N THR A 5 9.14 -11.52 -22.47
CA THR A 5 10.01 -10.46 -21.96
C THR A 5 10.03 -9.25 -22.90
N MET A 6 10.17 -9.49 -24.21
CA MET A 6 10.10 -8.44 -25.25
C MET A 6 8.74 -7.72 -25.25
N LEU A 7 7.64 -8.46 -25.11
CA LEU A 7 6.28 -7.87 -25.08
C LEU A 7 6.08 -7.00 -23.83
N LEU A 8 6.58 -7.44 -22.67
CA LEU A 8 6.55 -6.66 -21.42
C LEU A 8 7.40 -5.39 -21.51
N GLU A 9 8.58 -5.46 -22.12
CA GLU A 9 9.43 -4.29 -22.35
C GLU A 9 8.76 -3.29 -23.31
N GLU A 10 8.07 -3.76 -24.32
CA GLU A 10 7.36 -2.92 -25.27
C GLU A 10 6.13 -2.25 -24.67
N ILE A 11 5.35 -2.97 -23.83
CA ILE A 11 4.22 -2.42 -23.07
C ILE A 11 4.70 -1.37 -22.06
N LEU A 12 5.78 -1.65 -21.31
CA LEU A 12 6.36 -0.70 -20.38
C LEU A 12 6.85 0.57 -21.08
N LYS A 13 7.45 0.43 -22.25
CA LYS A 13 7.90 1.56 -23.07
C LYS A 13 6.73 2.40 -23.59
N GLN A 14 5.65 1.78 -24.04
CA GLN A 14 4.45 2.48 -24.49
C GLN A 14 3.72 3.20 -23.35
N GLU A 15 3.62 2.59 -22.16
CA GLU A 15 3.06 3.24 -20.98
C GLU A 15 3.92 4.42 -20.50
N GLN A 16 5.24 4.32 -20.61
CA GLN A 16 6.16 5.41 -20.32
C GLN A 16 6.01 6.57 -21.30
N GLU A 17 5.95 6.30 -22.61
CA GLU A 17 5.75 7.33 -23.64
C GLU A 17 4.39 8.03 -23.49
N ARG A 18 3.37 7.28 -23.10
CA ARG A 18 2.04 7.82 -22.82
C ARG A 18 2.03 8.71 -21.57
N PHE A 19 2.68 8.27 -20.50
CA PHE A 19 2.83 9.05 -19.26
C PHE A 19 3.60 10.36 -19.48
N ILE A 20 4.64 10.32 -20.32
CA ILE A 20 5.44 11.47 -20.74
C ILE A 20 4.59 12.49 -21.50
N LYS A 21 3.75 12.03 -22.45
CA LYS A 21 2.88 12.89 -23.24
C LYS A 21 1.73 13.52 -22.46
N GLU A 22 1.19 12.80 -21.46
CA GLU A 22 0.02 13.24 -20.70
C GLU A 22 0.36 14.21 -19.55
N ASN A 23 1.60 14.24 -19.05
CA ASN A 23 1.93 14.94 -17.79
C ASN A 23 2.93 16.11 -17.90
N LEU A 24 3.37 16.57 -19.10
CA LEU A 24 4.32 17.69 -19.26
C LEU A 24 5.49 17.59 -18.26
N LEU A 25 6.16 16.44 -18.22
CA LEU A 25 7.33 16.24 -17.38
C LEU A 25 8.49 17.08 -17.93
N SER A 26 9.22 17.76 -17.04
CA SER A 26 10.46 18.43 -17.44
C SER A 26 11.49 17.43 -17.97
N ASP A 27 12.36 17.87 -18.88
CA ASP A 27 13.41 17.01 -19.45
C ASP A 27 14.30 16.38 -18.37
N GLU A 28 14.55 17.09 -17.26
CA GLU A 28 15.28 16.59 -16.09
C GLU A 28 14.57 15.41 -15.42
N MET A 29 13.25 15.46 -15.35
CA MET A 29 12.42 14.38 -14.76
C MET A 29 12.40 13.15 -15.66
N LEU A 30 12.49 13.36 -16.98
CA LEU A 30 12.62 12.31 -17.97
C LEU A 30 13.96 11.57 -17.91
N GLU A 31 15.05 12.30 -17.69
CA GLU A 31 16.38 11.70 -17.52
C GLU A 31 16.48 10.93 -16.21
N LEU A 32 16.01 11.50 -15.11
CA LEU A 32 15.91 10.81 -13.82
C LEU A 32 15.09 9.52 -13.90
N LEU A 33 14.00 9.51 -14.66
CA LEU A 33 13.20 8.30 -14.90
C LEU A 33 13.98 7.26 -15.70
N LYS A 34 14.70 7.65 -16.74
CA LYS A 34 15.47 6.71 -17.58
C LYS A 34 16.58 6.03 -16.79
N GLU A 35 17.32 6.76 -15.97
CA GLU A 35 18.40 6.22 -15.14
C GLU A 35 17.88 5.37 -13.97
N ASN A 36 16.68 5.63 -13.47
CA ASN A 36 16.10 5.00 -12.28
C ASN A 36 14.98 4.00 -12.56
N ILE A 37 14.67 3.67 -13.81
CA ILE A 37 13.57 2.76 -14.17
C ILE A 37 13.74 1.39 -13.51
N MET A 38 14.91 0.77 -13.63
CA MET A 38 15.14 -0.56 -13.03
C MET A 38 15.08 -0.52 -11.50
N PRO A 39 15.76 0.42 -10.80
CA PRO A 39 15.61 0.59 -9.36
C PRO A 39 14.18 0.86 -8.93
N PHE A 40 13.44 1.71 -9.68
CA PHE A 40 12.05 2.01 -9.37
C PHE A 40 11.15 0.77 -9.50
N ASN A 41 11.28 0.00 -10.58
CA ASN A 41 10.53 -1.24 -10.77
C ASN A 41 10.84 -2.26 -9.68
N THR A 42 12.10 -2.34 -9.25
CA THR A 42 12.53 -3.19 -8.13
C THR A 42 11.85 -2.76 -6.84
N LEU A 43 11.85 -1.46 -6.54
CA LEU A 43 11.15 -0.93 -5.37
C LEU A 43 9.65 -1.23 -5.41
N MET A 44 8.99 -1.07 -6.56
CA MET A 44 7.57 -1.42 -6.72
C MET A 44 7.32 -2.92 -6.54
N ALA A 45 8.24 -3.78 -6.97
CA ALA A 45 8.17 -5.22 -6.71
C ALA A 45 8.25 -5.52 -5.21
N TYR A 46 9.13 -4.84 -4.48
CA TYR A 46 9.25 -5.00 -3.02
C TYR A 46 7.98 -4.56 -2.29
N TYR A 47 7.33 -3.48 -2.71
CA TYR A 47 6.03 -3.08 -2.16
C TYR A 47 4.93 -4.10 -2.44
N ARG A 48 4.93 -4.76 -3.62
CA ARG A 48 4.00 -5.87 -3.90
C ARG A 48 4.26 -7.07 -2.98
N CYS A 49 5.52 -7.42 -2.74
CA CYS A 49 5.87 -8.46 -1.78
C CYS A 49 5.37 -8.12 -0.36
N ALA A 50 5.56 -6.87 0.08
CA ALA A 50 5.07 -6.43 1.39
C ALA A 50 3.54 -6.50 1.51
N ILE A 51 2.80 -6.17 0.44
CA ILE A 51 1.34 -6.36 0.40
C ILE A 51 0.99 -7.83 0.60
N MET A 52 1.66 -8.76 -0.10
CA MET A 52 1.39 -10.20 0.02
C MET A 52 1.62 -10.69 1.45
N GLU A 53 2.67 -10.23 2.12
CA GLU A 53 2.93 -10.56 3.53
C GLU A 53 1.80 -10.07 4.44
N VAL A 54 1.38 -8.81 4.30
CA VAL A 54 0.28 -8.24 5.10
C VAL A 54 -1.05 -8.94 4.83
N GLU A 55 -1.38 -9.20 3.56
CA GLU A 55 -2.59 -9.96 3.19
C GLU A 55 -2.58 -11.35 3.79
N THR A 56 -1.44 -12.05 3.76
CA THR A 56 -1.29 -13.39 4.34
C THR A 56 -1.53 -13.37 5.84
N LYS A 57 -0.98 -12.38 6.56
CA LYS A 57 -1.21 -12.23 8.00
C LYS A 57 -2.70 -12.08 8.33
N PHE A 58 -3.44 -11.25 7.60
CA PHE A 58 -4.88 -11.11 7.80
C PHE A 58 -5.67 -12.37 7.41
N LYS A 59 -5.27 -13.07 6.36
CA LYS A 59 -5.89 -14.37 5.98
C LYS A 59 -5.70 -15.41 7.08
N VAL A 60 -4.50 -15.51 7.63
CA VAL A 60 -4.21 -16.42 8.76
C VAL A 60 -5.06 -16.09 9.98
N LEU A 61 -5.13 -14.79 10.36
CA LEU A 61 -5.99 -14.36 11.47
C LEU A 61 -7.47 -14.68 11.21
N ASN A 62 -7.95 -14.47 9.97
CA ASN A 62 -9.33 -14.76 9.61
C ASN A 62 -9.66 -16.28 9.73
N GLU A 63 -8.74 -17.16 9.29
CA GLU A 63 -8.89 -18.60 9.48
C GLU A 63 -8.94 -18.99 10.96
N GLU A 64 -8.04 -18.45 11.78
CA GLU A 64 -8.02 -18.68 13.23
C GLU A 64 -9.34 -18.25 13.88
N PHE A 65 -9.82 -17.05 13.59
CA PHE A 65 -11.07 -16.53 14.15
C PHE A 65 -12.30 -17.30 13.69
N SER A 66 -12.32 -17.81 12.45
CA SER A 66 -13.41 -18.62 11.94
C SER A 66 -13.59 -19.93 12.73
N LEU A 67 -12.49 -20.46 13.27
CA LEU A 67 -12.52 -21.67 14.12
C LEU A 67 -12.98 -21.38 15.56
N GLN A 68 -12.72 -20.17 16.06
CA GLN A 68 -13.01 -19.82 17.46
C GLN A 68 -14.40 -19.21 17.65
N TYR A 69 -14.89 -18.48 16.66
CA TYR A 69 -16.08 -17.64 16.76
C TYR A 69 -17.01 -17.93 15.58
N ASP A 70 -17.61 -18.92 15.36
CA ASP A 70 -18.64 -19.26 14.36
C ASP A 70 -19.00 -18.12 13.34
N ARG A 71 -18.06 -17.21 13.09
CA ARG A 71 -18.14 -16.11 12.13
C ARG A 71 -16.76 -15.61 11.69
N ASN A 72 -16.68 -15.10 10.47
CA ASN A 72 -15.50 -14.43 9.95
C ASN A 72 -15.55 -12.93 10.26
N PRO A 73 -14.54 -12.37 10.95
CA PRO A 73 -14.49 -10.91 11.21
C PRO A 73 -14.14 -10.12 9.95
N ILE A 74 -13.50 -10.73 8.95
CA ILE A 74 -13.09 -10.10 7.70
C ILE A 74 -14.04 -10.46 6.57
N GLU A 75 -14.71 -9.47 6.01
CA GLU A 75 -15.56 -9.60 4.83
C GLU A 75 -14.75 -9.62 3.52
N SER A 76 -13.76 -8.75 3.43
CA SER A 76 -12.87 -8.69 2.26
C SER A 76 -11.56 -7.97 2.56
N ILE A 77 -10.54 -8.34 1.79
CA ILE A 77 -9.24 -7.68 1.78
C ILE A 77 -9.02 -7.15 0.36
N LYS A 78 -8.71 -5.86 0.26
CA LYS A 78 -8.38 -5.17 -1.00
C LYS A 78 -7.01 -4.54 -0.86
N SER A 79 -6.19 -4.64 -1.88
CA SER A 79 -4.87 -4.00 -1.90
C SER A 79 -4.69 -3.11 -3.11
N ARG A 80 -3.76 -2.17 -2.97
CA ARG A 80 -3.37 -1.29 -4.06
C ARG A 80 -1.91 -0.91 -3.95
N ILE A 81 -1.28 -0.73 -5.10
CA ILE A 81 -0.03 0.01 -5.25
C ILE A 81 -0.39 1.40 -5.78
N LYS A 82 0.18 2.44 -5.17
CA LYS A 82 0.04 3.81 -5.67
C LYS A 82 0.71 3.91 -7.05
N SER A 83 0.00 4.51 -8.01
CA SER A 83 0.54 4.74 -9.35
C SER A 83 1.75 5.67 -9.31
N MET A 84 2.62 5.57 -10.32
CA MET A 84 3.78 6.43 -10.50
C MET A 84 3.39 7.92 -10.45
N ASP A 85 2.35 8.30 -11.21
CA ASP A 85 1.79 9.65 -11.18
C ASP A 85 1.35 10.07 -9.76
N GLY A 86 0.67 9.18 -9.03
CA GLY A 86 0.26 9.42 -7.64
C GLY A 86 1.43 9.59 -6.68
N ILE A 87 2.54 8.88 -6.90
CA ILE A 87 3.79 9.02 -6.13
C ILE A 87 4.41 10.38 -6.39
N PHE A 88 4.59 10.77 -7.67
CA PHE A 88 5.19 12.06 -8.02
C PHE A 88 4.35 13.25 -7.60
N LYS A 89 3.03 13.23 -7.82
CA LYS A 89 2.11 14.27 -7.32
C LYS A 89 2.23 14.46 -5.81
N LYS A 90 2.33 13.34 -5.07
CA LYS A 90 2.48 13.39 -3.61
C LYS A 90 3.85 13.88 -3.18
N ALA A 91 4.93 13.47 -3.85
CA ALA A 91 6.29 13.93 -3.61
C ALA A 91 6.37 15.45 -3.81
N LYS A 92 5.86 15.96 -4.94
CA LYS A 92 5.80 17.39 -5.23
C LYS A 92 5.01 18.17 -4.18
N LYS A 93 3.82 17.69 -3.80
CA LYS A 93 2.98 18.34 -2.79
C LYS A 93 3.64 18.42 -1.41
N LYS A 94 4.49 17.44 -1.07
CA LYS A 94 5.18 17.36 0.23
C LYS A 94 6.62 17.87 0.21
N ASN A 95 7.10 18.39 -0.94
CA ASN A 95 8.50 18.77 -1.17
C ASN A 95 9.49 17.63 -0.84
N ILE A 96 9.12 16.39 -1.22
CA ILE A 96 9.98 15.21 -1.06
C ILE A 96 10.89 15.12 -2.28
N PRO A 97 12.21 14.92 -2.10
CA PRO A 97 13.12 14.68 -3.22
C PRO A 97 12.66 13.48 -4.06
N ILE A 98 12.73 13.63 -5.40
CA ILE A 98 12.38 12.53 -6.32
C ILE A 98 13.61 11.64 -6.51
N THR A 99 14.10 11.09 -5.42
CA THR A 99 15.12 10.03 -5.35
C THR A 99 14.47 8.77 -4.78
N MET A 100 15.11 7.63 -4.96
CA MET A 100 14.59 6.36 -4.43
C MET A 100 14.45 6.43 -2.90
N GLU A 101 15.47 6.93 -2.22
CA GLU A 101 15.49 7.14 -0.78
C GLU A 101 14.42 8.14 -0.33
N GLY A 102 14.31 9.27 -1.03
CA GLY A 102 13.29 10.28 -0.73
C GLY A 102 11.87 9.75 -0.85
N ILE A 103 11.59 8.97 -1.89
CA ILE A 103 10.30 8.30 -2.12
C ILE A 103 10.02 7.28 -1.02
N GLU A 104 10.98 6.40 -0.72
CA GLU A 104 10.83 5.33 0.28
C GLU A 104 10.65 5.88 1.70
N GLU A 105 11.36 6.94 2.07
CA GLU A 105 11.26 7.57 3.37
C GLU A 105 10.03 8.48 3.50
N GLY A 106 9.75 9.29 2.48
CA GLY A 106 8.77 10.37 2.53
C GLY A 106 7.33 9.95 2.21
N ILE A 107 7.13 8.87 1.42
CA ILE A 107 5.81 8.40 1.00
C ILE A 107 5.47 7.07 1.68
N ARG A 108 4.62 7.12 2.69
CA ARG A 108 4.29 5.98 3.55
C ARG A 108 3.11 5.13 3.07
N ASP A 109 2.44 5.50 1.98
CA ASP A 109 1.22 4.89 1.44
C ASP A 109 1.36 4.43 -0.02
N ILE A 110 2.58 4.02 -0.40
CA ILE A 110 2.85 3.42 -1.71
C ILE A 110 2.14 2.06 -1.79
N ALA A 111 2.34 1.22 -0.79
CA ALA A 111 1.60 -0.02 -0.60
C ALA A 111 0.43 0.22 0.36
N GLY A 112 -0.77 -0.16 -0.03
CA GLY A 112 -1.97 -0.05 0.79
C GLY A 112 -2.74 -1.36 0.83
N VAL A 113 -3.13 -1.78 2.03
CA VAL A 113 -4.03 -2.92 2.27
C VAL A 113 -5.25 -2.41 3.02
N ARG A 114 -6.44 -2.68 2.47
CA ARG A 114 -7.72 -2.34 3.10
C ARG A 114 -8.41 -3.61 3.55
N VAL A 115 -8.73 -3.68 4.83
CA VAL A 115 -9.44 -4.77 5.46
C VAL A 115 -10.84 -4.30 5.81
N ILE A 116 -11.84 -4.94 5.24
CA ILE A 116 -13.25 -4.64 5.49
C ILE A 116 -13.75 -5.63 6.52
N CYS A 117 -14.27 -5.12 7.64
CA CYS A 117 -14.75 -5.88 8.77
C CYS A 117 -16.27 -5.76 8.89
N SER A 118 -16.90 -6.73 9.57
CA SER A 118 -18.32 -6.69 9.83
C SER A 118 -18.67 -5.63 10.88
N PHE A 119 -17.91 -5.54 11.98
CA PHE A 119 -18.21 -4.70 13.13
C PHE A 119 -17.01 -3.83 13.55
N PRO A 120 -17.24 -2.68 14.23
CA PRO A 120 -16.14 -1.83 14.73
C PRO A 120 -15.20 -2.54 15.70
N GLU A 121 -15.69 -3.48 16.52
CA GLU A 121 -14.90 -4.24 17.47
C GLU A 121 -13.89 -5.13 16.76
N ASP A 122 -14.26 -5.71 15.62
CA ASP A 122 -13.38 -6.54 14.79
C ASP A 122 -12.18 -5.74 14.26
N ILE A 123 -12.38 -4.45 13.94
CA ILE A 123 -11.31 -3.55 13.50
C ILE A 123 -10.20 -3.47 14.55
N TYR A 124 -10.57 -3.21 15.79
CA TYR A 124 -9.60 -3.04 16.86
C TYR A 124 -8.93 -4.37 17.24
N MET A 125 -9.71 -5.44 17.29
CA MET A 125 -9.22 -6.79 17.57
C MET A 125 -8.18 -7.22 16.52
N LEU A 126 -8.49 -7.09 15.23
CA LEU A 126 -7.56 -7.44 14.15
C LEU A 126 -6.32 -6.54 14.13
N ALA A 127 -6.48 -5.25 14.40
CA ALA A 127 -5.35 -4.32 14.51
C ALA A 127 -4.42 -4.73 15.67
N ASP A 128 -4.97 -5.06 16.83
CA ASP A 128 -4.18 -5.46 17.99
C ASP A 128 -3.50 -6.82 17.75
N CYS A 129 -4.15 -7.78 17.10
CA CYS A 129 -3.54 -9.06 16.71
C CYS A 129 -2.40 -8.87 15.71
N LEU A 130 -2.56 -8.01 14.71
CA LEU A 130 -1.50 -7.70 13.76
C LEU A 130 -0.29 -7.06 14.47
N LEU A 131 -0.53 -6.09 15.36
CA LEU A 131 0.53 -5.34 16.04
C LEU A 131 1.23 -6.13 17.15
N LYS A 132 0.69 -7.28 17.57
CA LYS A 132 1.35 -8.20 18.51
C LYS A 132 2.35 -9.14 17.84
N GLN A 133 2.35 -9.22 16.50
CA GLN A 133 3.30 -10.05 15.79
C GLN A 133 4.70 -9.43 15.87
N ASP A 134 5.70 -10.24 16.11
CA ASP A 134 7.09 -9.82 16.42
C ASP A 134 7.82 -9.21 15.22
N ASP A 135 7.34 -9.46 14.02
CA ASP A 135 7.86 -8.93 12.76
C ASP A 135 7.11 -7.68 12.25
N VAL A 136 6.12 -7.18 12.99
CA VAL A 136 5.34 -5.99 12.63
C VAL A 136 5.69 -4.81 13.53
N VAL A 137 6.18 -3.72 12.93
CA VAL A 137 6.53 -2.49 13.65
C VAL A 137 5.52 -1.40 13.33
N LEU A 138 4.85 -0.87 14.35
CA LEU A 138 3.95 0.28 14.18
C LEU A 138 4.75 1.58 14.03
N VAL A 139 4.59 2.27 12.90
CA VAL A 139 5.20 3.57 12.62
C VAL A 139 4.25 4.71 12.97
N GLU A 140 2.97 4.58 12.60
CA GLU A 140 1.95 5.62 12.84
C GLU A 140 0.56 4.99 12.96
N ARG A 141 -0.27 5.53 13.88
CA ARG A 141 -1.68 5.17 14.03
C ARG A 141 -2.55 6.41 13.95
N LYS A 142 -3.56 6.39 13.09
CA LYS A 142 -4.60 7.43 12.97
C LYS A 142 -5.98 6.80 13.12
N ASP A 143 -6.66 7.13 14.18
CA ASP A 143 -7.99 6.60 14.48
C ASP A 143 -9.08 7.61 14.09
N TYR A 144 -9.50 7.53 12.84
CA TYR A 144 -10.62 8.32 12.33
C TYR A 144 -12.00 7.71 12.66
N ILE A 145 -12.05 6.58 13.38
CA ILE A 145 -13.30 6.05 13.92
C ILE A 145 -13.68 6.85 15.14
N LYS A 146 -12.72 7.05 16.06
CA LYS A 146 -12.90 7.86 17.28
C LYS A 146 -12.91 9.35 16.98
N ASN A 147 -12.09 9.81 16.03
CA ASN A 147 -11.95 11.21 15.64
C ASN A 147 -12.24 11.35 14.13
N PRO A 148 -13.51 11.31 13.68
CA PRO A 148 -13.87 11.39 12.28
C PRO A 148 -13.38 12.68 11.63
N LYS A 149 -13.08 12.61 10.32
CA LYS A 149 -12.79 13.83 9.54
C LYS A 149 -14.05 14.70 9.42
N PRO A 150 -13.91 16.01 9.12
CA PRO A 150 -15.06 16.90 8.91
C PRO A 150 -16.07 16.40 7.87
N SER A 151 -15.62 15.63 6.88
CA SER A 151 -16.45 14.98 5.86
C SER A 151 -17.26 13.78 6.38
N GLY A 152 -17.08 13.37 7.64
CA GLY A 152 -17.68 12.15 8.18
C GLY A 152 -16.87 10.87 7.90
N TYR A 153 -15.75 10.97 7.20
CA TYR A 153 -14.89 9.82 6.92
C TYR A 153 -14.39 9.13 8.19
N ARG A 154 -14.55 7.80 8.23
CA ARG A 154 -14.12 6.94 9.34
C ARG A 154 -13.29 5.78 8.83
N SER A 155 -12.18 5.51 9.50
CA SER A 155 -11.28 4.37 9.26
C SER A 155 -10.22 4.33 10.35
N LEU A 156 -9.71 3.16 10.70
CA LEU A 156 -8.46 3.04 11.43
C LEU A 156 -7.33 2.90 10.44
N HIS A 157 -6.35 3.80 10.47
CA HIS A 157 -5.15 3.76 9.63
C HIS A 157 -3.94 3.40 10.46
N LEU A 158 -3.19 2.42 9.99
CA LEU A 158 -1.90 2.03 10.55
C LEU A 158 -0.85 2.15 9.45
N ILE A 159 0.25 2.84 9.72
CA ILE A 159 1.46 2.70 8.93
C ILE A 159 2.34 1.71 9.69
N ILE A 160 2.62 0.59 9.08
CA ILE A 160 3.48 -0.45 9.64
C ILE A 160 4.73 -0.65 8.80
N GLU A 161 5.78 -1.12 9.41
CA GLU A 161 6.93 -1.72 8.74
C GLU A 161 6.90 -3.23 8.93
N ILE A 162 7.12 -3.96 7.84
CA ILE A 162 7.09 -5.42 7.78
C ILE A 162 8.30 -5.90 6.96
N PRO A 163 8.97 -6.98 7.39
CA PRO A 163 10.05 -7.57 6.61
C PRO A 163 9.53 -8.30 5.38
N ILE A 164 10.24 -8.13 4.28
CA ILE A 164 10.19 -9.06 3.16
C ILE A 164 11.52 -9.81 3.09
N PHE A 165 11.46 -11.09 2.81
CA PHE A 165 12.64 -11.95 2.70
C PHE A 165 12.92 -12.20 1.23
N LEU A 166 13.98 -11.59 0.74
CA LEU A 166 14.46 -11.75 -0.63
C LEU A 166 15.52 -12.84 -0.68
N GLN A 167 16.00 -13.18 -1.88
CA GLN A 167 16.97 -14.25 -2.06
C GLN A 167 18.23 -14.08 -1.18
N ASN A 168 18.74 -12.87 -1.07
CA ASN A 168 20.02 -12.59 -0.40
C ASN A 168 19.92 -11.55 0.72
N GLU A 169 18.74 -10.98 0.96
CA GLU A 169 18.57 -9.93 1.96
C GLU A 169 17.18 -9.96 2.59
N LYS A 170 17.10 -9.36 3.77
CA LYS A 170 15.85 -8.99 4.44
C LYS A 170 15.70 -7.47 4.33
N LYS A 171 14.53 -7.00 3.84
CA LYS A 171 14.24 -5.58 3.75
C LYS A 171 12.96 -5.23 4.48
N MET A 172 12.99 -4.15 5.29
CA MET A 172 11.78 -3.62 5.95
C MET A 172 11.03 -2.72 4.97
N MET A 173 9.73 -2.93 4.83
CA MET A 173 8.87 -2.18 3.91
C MET A 173 7.70 -1.56 4.63
N LYS A 174 7.37 -0.29 4.30
CA LYS A 174 6.21 0.40 4.84
C LYS A 174 4.94 0.03 4.09
N VAL A 175 3.88 -0.28 4.84
CA VAL A 175 2.55 -0.56 4.28
C VAL A 175 1.51 0.24 5.07
N GLU A 176 0.60 0.92 4.36
CA GLU A 176 -0.59 1.52 4.95
C GLU A 176 -1.69 0.46 5.07
N VAL A 177 -2.11 0.16 6.29
CA VAL A 177 -3.25 -0.71 6.56
C VAL A 177 -4.45 0.15 6.94
N GLN A 178 -5.56 0.03 6.21
CA GLN A 178 -6.82 0.70 6.47
C GLN A 178 -7.86 -0.33 6.90
N LEU A 179 -8.34 -0.24 8.14
CA LEU A 179 -9.42 -1.09 8.62
C LEU A 179 -10.72 -0.28 8.71
N ARG A 180 -11.80 -0.84 8.15
CA ARG A 180 -13.12 -0.22 8.05
C ARG A 180 -14.21 -1.26 8.25
N THR A 181 -15.40 -0.82 8.67
CA THR A 181 -16.59 -1.64 8.47
C THR A 181 -17.12 -1.47 7.04
N ILE A 182 -18.05 -2.37 6.64
CA ILE A 182 -18.76 -2.29 5.34
C ILE A 182 -19.40 -0.89 5.19
N ALA A 183 -20.07 -0.38 6.23
CA ALA A 183 -20.70 0.94 6.21
C ALA A 183 -19.68 2.08 6.04
N MET A 184 -18.53 2.00 6.69
CA MET A 184 -17.44 2.98 6.55
C MET A 184 -16.82 2.96 5.16
N ASP A 185 -16.65 1.78 4.54
CA ASP A 185 -16.12 1.65 3.18
C ASP A 185 -17.13 2.16 2.15
N PHE A 186 -18.41 1.87 2.34
CA PHE A 186 -19.50 2.42 1.52
C PHE A 186 -19.49 3.94 1.57
N TRP A 187 -19.52 4.55 2.77
CA TRP A 187 -19.48 6.00 2.93
C TRP A 187 -18.28 6.63 2.22
N ALA A 188 -17.08 6.06 2.43
CA ALA A 188 -15.86 6.55 1.80
C ALA A 188 -15.87 6.44 0.27
N SER A 189 -16.69 5.55 -0.32
CA SER A 189 -16.80 5.38 -1.77
C SER A 189 -17.74 6.38 -2.43
N VAL A 190 -18.70 6.93 -1.69
CA VAL A 190 -19.69 7.90 -2.22
C VAL A 190 -19.28 9.36 -1.98
N GLU A 191 -18.26 9.59 -1.15
CA GLU A 191 -17.74 10.93 -0.83
C GLU A 191 -16.82 11.50 -1.94
N HIS A 192 -16.47 10.70 -2.96
CA HIS A 192 -15.55 11.08 -4.06
C HIS A 192 -16.28 11.42 -5.35
#